data_342f6ed17faa8e11f4edb14f10dc9006
#
_entry.id   342f6ed17faa8e11f4edb14f10dc9006
#
_cell.length_a   1.000
_cell.length_b   1.000
_cell.length_c   1.000
_cell.angle_alpha   90.00
_cell.angle_beta   90.00
_cell.angle_gamma   90.00
#
_symmetry.space_group_name_H-M   'P 1'
#
loop_
_entity.id
_entity.type
_entity.pdbx_description
1 polymer ?
#
loop_
_entity_poly.entity_id
_entity_poly.type
_entity_poly.pdbx_seq_one_letter_code
_entity_poly.pdbx_strand_id
1 'polypeptide(L)'
;MNCKILRTSINSNTIEVWYTNDIPFRGTPQANVGVPDGLVLRVVRNGDMIQEATHITPLKKGKDVLPQSWGKSMDAADYQYTINQSGVITIPVFDQQSICFNNAKLPEVLEDGVQYSAGGGTILLKKVKLPDYVKNRTVFAEVVQYSDGDAYDRTGSVFLIPESKRLSFLDAMRDLKKVPSFHSEKMDYHGLISTAEYDVPLELMRFFTGFGVRKFNYNKVKGQDWVDSVLYKMEVTPLAEKLEGEAWIGAYIGNWDAKGHRLSLKLKYYPDEEHRVYNTLPLFNTVNYLEQAGQPYPIFMRQDSLTVKFTLKEPAKNARLYYLTTGHGGWGGGDEFNQKPNTLYLDGEKVISFVPWRDDCGTYRNWNPCSGNFSNGLSSSDLSRSNWCPGTVTNPEYIYLGDLEAGEHSITVKIPQGAPEGGSNSYWCISGTLIYSCKFLCPAVSY
;
A
#
# COMPACT_ATOMS: atom_id res chain seq x y z
N MET A 1 8.45 26.90 -35.51
CA MET A 1 7.30 26.47 -34.71
C MET A 1 6.82 27.63 -33.85
N ASN A 2 5.54 27.94 -33.91
CA ASN A 2 4.95 28.93 -33.02
C ASN A 2 4.75 28.30 -31.63
N CYS A 3 5.34 28.90 -30.62
CA CYS A 3 5.26 28.43 -29.26
C CYS A 3 4.25 29.23 -28.48
N LYS A 4 3.34 28.55 -27.76
CA LYS A 4 2.38 29.14 -26.85
C LYS A 4 2.82 28.85 -25.42
N ILE A 5 2.48 29.74 -24.49
CA ILE A 5 2.83 29.60 -23.09
C ILE A 5 1.53 29.58 -22.26
N LEU A 6 1.37 28.55 -21.46
CA LEU A 6 0.37 28.45 -20.43
C LEU A 6 1.02 28.64 -19.06
N ARG A 7 0.41 29.50 -18.22
CA ARG A 7 0.87 29.70 -16.83
C ARG A 7 -0.28 29.45 -15.88
N THR A 8 0.00 28.73 -14.84
CA THR A 8 -0.95 28.47 -13.77
C THR A 8 -0.25 28.48 -12.41
N SER A 9 -1.02 28.62 -11.35
CA SER A 9 -0.55 28.49 -9.98
C SER A 9 -1.50 27.59 -9.22
N ILE A 10 -0.97 26.54 -8.61
CA ILE A 10 -1.73 25.57 -7.81
C ILE A 10 -1.01 25.45 -6.45
N ASN A 11 -1.72 25.76 -5.36
CA ASN A 11 -1.18 25.64 -3.99
C ASN A 11 0.20 26.30 -3.82
N SER A 12 0.34 27.55 -4.26
CA SER A 12 1.59 28.32 -4.25
C SER A 12 2.69 27.82 -5.19
N ASN A 13 2.47 26.76 -5.93
CA ASN A 13 3.40 26.31 -6.96
C ASN A 13 3.04 26.94 -8.30
N THR A 14 4.02 27.56 -8.94
CA THR A 14 3.85 28.09 -10.30
C THR A 14 4.27 27.04 -11.33
N ILE A 15 3.44 26.90 -12.38
CA ILE A 15 3.74 25.99 -13.49
C ILE A 15 3.63 26.81 -14.79
N GLU A 16 4.67 26.77 -15.57
CA GLU A 16 4.71 27.35 -16.90
C GLU A 16 4.96 26.26 -17.93
N VAL A 17 4.09 26.13 -18.93
CA VAL A 17 4.16 25.13 -19.98
C VAL A 17 4.26 25.78 -21.33
N TRP A 18 5.31 25.43 -22.06
CA TRP A 18 5.55 25.87 -23.43
C TRP A 18 5.17 24.77 -24.39
N TYR A 19 4.24 25.03 -25.31
CA TYR A 19 3.73 24.02 -26.23
C TYR A 19 3.50 24.61 -27.62
N THR A 20 3.43 23.72 -28.62
CA THR A 20 3.12 24.11 -30.01
C THR A 20 1.93 23.31 -30.52
N ASN A 21 1.05 23.98 -31.25
CA ASN A 21 -0.03 23.33 -32.03
C ASN A 21 0.38 23.01 -33.48
N ASP A 22 1.57 23.44 -33.93
CA ASP A 22 2.09 23.15 -35.26
C ASP A 22 2.31 21.64 -35.45
N ILE A 23 2.46 20.90 -34.37
CA ILE A 23 2.52 19.44 -34.35
C ILE A 23 1.31 18.92 -33.59
N PRO A 24 0.34 18.26 -34.26
CA PRO A 24 -0.80 17.66 -33.60
C PRO A 24 -0.33 16.47 -32.75
N PHE A 25 -0.37 16.61 -31.46
CA PHE A 25 -0.01 15.57 -30.50
C PHE A 25 -1.09 15.48 -29.44
N ARG A 26 -1.62 14.28 -29.22
CA ARG A 26 -2.54 13.98 -28.11
C ARG A 26 -1.83 13.16 -27.06
N GLY A 27 -1.68 13.72 -25.91
CA GLY A 27 -0.99 13.13 -24.79
C GLY A 27 0.33 13.84 -24.50
N THR A 28 0.61 14.05 -23.24
CA THR A 28 1.88 14.55 -22.76
C THR A 28 2.48 13.49 -21.85
N PRO A 29 3.81 13.40 -21.75
CA PRO A 29 4.46 12.55 -20.74
C PRO A 29 4.01 12.90 -19.31
N GLN A 30 3.37 14.05 -19.15
CA GLN A 30 2.79 14.55 -17.91
C GLN A 30 1.31 14.82 -18.15
N ALA A 31 0.49 13.78 -18.01
CA ALA A 31 -0.96 13.83 -18.24
C ALA A 31 -1.72 14.90 -17.39
N ASN A 32 -1.06 15.50 -16.40
CA ASN A 32 -1.66 16.41 -15.45
C ASN A 32 -1.59 17.90 -15.84
N VAL A 33 -1.07 18.23 -17.01
CA VAL A 33 -0.82 19.66 -17.33
C VAL A 33 -2.02 20.32 -18.00
N GLY A 34 -3.09 19.58 -18.35
CA GLY A 34 -4.32 20.16 -18.92
C GLY A 34 -4.08 21.00 -20.17
N VAL A 35 -3.00 20.75 -20.90
CA VAL A 35 -2.67 21.47 -22.12
C VAL A 35 -3.61 21.03 -23.25
N PRO A 36 -4.33 21.95 -23.89
CA PRO A 36 -5.09 21.65 -25.07
C PRO A 36 -4.19 21.03 -26.15
N ASP A 37 -4.75 20.20 -27.02
CA ASP A 37 -4.07 19.51 -28.13
C ASP A 37 -2.80 20.24 -28.64
N GLY A 38 -1.64 19.64 -28.39
CA GLY A 38 -0.34 20.19 -28.77
C GLY A 38 0.84 19.48 -28.14
N LEU A 39 2.01 19.61 -28.75
CA LEU A 39 3.24 19.03 -28.24
C LEU A 39 3.87 19.96 -27.20
N VAL A 40 4.04 19.45 -25.98
CA VAL A 40 4.74 20.17 -24.90
C VAL A 40 6.25 20.13 -25.18
N LEU A 41 6.86 21.31 -25.19
CA LEU A 41 8.27 21.52 -25.47
C LEU A 41 9.08 21.77 -24.21
N ARG A 42 8.49 22.47 -23.23
CA ARG A 42 9.16 22.82 -21.98
C ARG A 42 8.15 22.98 -20.85
N VAL A 43 8.53 22.54 -19.68
CA VAL A 43 7.78 22.75 -18.43
C VAL A 43 8.72 23.35 -17.41
N VAL A 44 8.30 24.45 -16.79
CA VAL A 44 9.03 25.09 -15.68
C VAL A 44 8.14 25.06 -14.44
N ARG A 45 8.62 24.54 -13.32
CA ARG A 45 7.93 24.54 -12.05
C ARG A 45 8.73 25.40 -11.06
N ASN A 46 8.05 26.31 -10.41
CA ASN A 46 8.61 27.23 -9.39
C ASN A 46 9.86 28.03 -9.87
N GLY A 47 10.02 28.16 -11.18
CA GLY A 47 11.12 28.89 -11.79
C GLY A 47 12.47 28.15 -11.86
N ASP A 48 12.63 27.04 -11.18
CA ASP A 48 13.92 26.32 -11.03
C ASP A 48 13.90 24.88 -11.59
N MET A 49 12.77 24.18 -11.53
CA MET A 49 12.67 22.85 -12.08
C MET A 49 12.26 22.92 -13.56
N ILE A 50 13.20 22.66 -14.45
CA ILE A 50 13.01 22.76 -15.92
C ILE A 50 13.09 21.38 -16.54
N GLN A 51 12.08 21.02 -17.32
CA GLN A 51 12.08 19.88 -18.23
C GLN A 51 11.90 20.41 -19.65
N GLU A 52 12.82 20.12 -20.55
CA GLU A 52 12.83 20.66 -21.92
C GLU A 52 13.14 19.56 -22.93
N ALA A 53 12.42 19.57 -24.05
CA ALA A 53 12.71 18.67 -25.17
C ALA A 53 14.02 19.09 -25.83
N THR A 54 15.03 18.25 -25.77
CA THR A 54 16.35 18.51 -26.39
C THR A 54 16.39 18.19 -27.86
N HIS A 55 15.51 17.32 -28.32
CA HIS A 55 15.44 16.93 -29.74
C HIS A 55 14.03 16.44 -30.10
N ILE A 56 13.53 16.83 -31.26
CA ILE A 56 12.26 16.40 -31.83
C ILE A 56 12.50 15.93 -33.26
N THR A 57 12.22 14.68 -33.53
CA THR A 57 12.33 14.10 -34.87
C THR A 57 10.95 13.84 -35.45
N PRO A 58 10.49 14.61 -36.46
CA PRO A 58 9.26 14.32 -37.14
C PRO A 58 9.36 13.00 -37.89
N LEU A 59 8.41 12.12 -37.69
CA LEU A 59 8.32 10.86 -38.41
C LEU A 59 7.49 11.02 -39.69
N LYS A 60 7.88 10.34 -40.76
CA LYS A 60 7.09 10.30 -41.99
C LYS A 60 5.79 9.53 -41.72
N LYS A 61 4.67 10.05 -42.26
CA LYS A 61 3.33 9.47 -42.17
C LYS A 61 3.37 7.98 -42.55
N GLY A 62 2.92 7.10 -41.64
CA GLY A 62 2.83 5.65 -41.88
C GLY A 62 4.01 4.83 -41.39
N LYS A 63 4.95 5.43 -40.66
CA LYS A 63 5.95 4.66 -39.87
C LYS A 63 5.62 4.81 -38.39
N ASP A 64 5.01 3.79 -37.85
CA ASP A 64 5.02 3.61 -36.38
C ASP A 64 6.45 3.33 -35.96
N VAL A 65 7.13 4.35 -35.49
CA VAL A 65 8.43 4.20 -34.86
C VAL A 65 8.18 4.27 -33.35
N LEU A 66 7.72 3.16 -32.82
CA LEU A 66 8.00 2.88 -31.41
C LEU A 66 9.52 2.77 -31.29
N PRO A 67 10.14 3.42 -30.30
CA PRO A 67 11.56 3.23 -30.06
C PRO A 67 11.86 1.73 -29.97
N GLN A 68 12.91 1.27 -30.64
CA GLN A 68 13.30 -0.16 -30.58
C GLN A 68 13.51 -0.65 -29.14
N SER A 69 13.73 0.26 -28.21
CA SER A 69 13.80 0.01 -26.75
C SER A 69 12.46 -0.35 -26.09
N TRP A 70 11.33 -0.18 -26.77
CA TRP A 70 10.00 -0.50 -26.20
C TRP A 70 9.55 -1.93 -26.46
N GLY A 71 10.44 -2.76 -26.95
CA GLY A 71 10.23 -4.18 -27.12
C GLY A 71 9.43 -4.54 -28.37
N LYS A 72 9.46 -5.81 -28.71
CA LYS A 72 8.60 -6.40 -29.74
C LYS A 72 7.22 -6.61 -29.14
N SER A 73 6.18 -6.32 -29.93
CA SER A 73 4.85 -6.89 -29.66
C SER A 73 4.98 -8.41 -29.65
N MET A 74 4.54 -9.05 -28.58
CA MET A 74 4.53 -10.51 -28.48
C MET A 74 3.17 -10.97 -27.96
N ASP A 75 2.77 -12.17 -28.35
CA ASP A 75 1.56 -12.80 -27.82
C ASP A 75 1.77 -13.26 -26.37
N ALA A 76 0.70 -13.73 -25.73
CA ALA A 76 0.74 -14.18 -24.34
C ALA A 76 1.66 -15.40 -24.12
N ALA A 77 1.78 -16.27 -25.11
CA ALA A 77 2.64 -17.46 -25.02
C ALA A 77 4.12 -17.06 -25.14
N ASP A 78 4.45 -16.19 -26.09
CA ASP A 78 5.81 -15.63 -26.25
C ASP A 78 6.23 -14.83 -25.04
N TYR A 79 5.31 -14.05 -24.47
CA TYR A 79 5.55 -13.31 -23.23
C TYR A 79 5.84 -14.26 -22.05
N GLN A 80 5.03 -15.32 -21.90
CA GLN A 80 5.25 -16.29 -20.85
C GLN A 80 6.55 -17.06 -21.03
N TYR A 81 6.90 -17.40 -22.28
CA TYR A 81 8.19 -18.02 -22.58
C TYR A 81 9.35 -17.09 -22.22
N THR A 82 9.26 -15.83 -22.58
CA THR A 82 10.30 -14.82 -22.26
C THR A 82 10.44 -14.64 -20.77
N ILE A 83 9.34 -14.57 -20.01
CA ILE A 83 9.36 -14.50 -18.54
C ILE A 83 10.04 -15.73 -17.95
N ASN A 84 9.68 -16.93 -18.42
CA ASN A 84 10.30 -18.16 -17.94
C ASN A 84 11.81 -18.19 -18.21
N GLN A 85 12.27 -17.64 -19.34
CA GLN A 85 13.70 -17.52 -19.67
C GLN A 85 14.39 -16.39 -18.89
N SER A 86 13.67 -15.36 -18.48
CA SER A 86 14.23 -14.22 -17.72
C SER A 86 14.58 -14.53 -16.27
N GLY A 87 14.24 -15.72 -15.77
CA GLY A 87 14.43 -16.11 -14.37
C GLY A 87 13.49 -15.43 -13.37
N VAL A 88 12.38 -14.85 -13.84
CA VAL A 88 11.31 -14.33 -12.96
C VAL A 88 10.58 -15.51 -12.32
N ILE A 89 10.51 -15.51 -10.98
CA ILE A 89 9.73 -16.49 -10.22
C ILE A 89 8.39 -15.87 -9.87
N THR A 90 7.30 -16.55 -10.22
CA THR A 90 5.94 -16.14 -9.85
C THR A 90 5.31 -17.18 -8.93
N ILE A 91 4.92 -16.74 -7.72
CA ILE A 91 4.24 -17.58 -6.73
C ILE A 91 2.76 -17.16 -6.69
N PRO A 92 1.84 -17.95 -7.23
CA PRO A 92 0.42 -17.72 -7.07
C PRO A 92 0.00 -18.09 -5.64
N VAL A 93 -0.50 -17.12 -4.89
CA VAL A 93 -1.00 -17.33 -3.51
C VAL A 93 -2.50 -17.61 -3.56
N PHE A 94 -3.27 -16.68 -4.11
CA PHE A 94 -4.72 -16.80 -4.31
C PHE A 94 -5.07 -16.59 -5.78
N ASP A 95 -6.11 -17.27 -6.24
CA ASP A 95 -6.64 -17.10 -7.60
C ASP A 95 -8.16 -17.00 -7.56
N GLN A 96 -8.69 -15.81 -7.88
CA GLN A 96 -10.12 -15.49 -7.92
C GLN A 96 -10.90 -15.92 -6.67
N GLN A 97 -10.27 -15.82 -5.49
CA GLN A 97 -10.88 -16.27 -4.25
C GLN A 97 -11.85 -15.26 -3.69
N SER A 98 -13.01 -15.74 -3.26
CA SER A 98 -14.02 -14.91 -2.60
C SER A 98 -13.55 -14.47 -1.21
N ILE A 99 -13.74 -13.20 -0.91
CA ILE A 99 -13.48 -12.58 0.38
C ILE A 99 -14.72 -11.75 0.75
N CYS A 100 -15.56 -12.32 1.61
CA CYS A 100 -16.87 -11.76 1.94
C CYS A 100 -17.26 -12.14 3.35
N PHE A 101 -18.11 -11.33 3.97
CA PHE A 101 -18.63 -11.61 5.31
C PHE A 101 -19.52 -12.87 5.33
N ASN A 102 -19.08 -13.92 6.04
CA ASN A 102 -19.73 -15.23 6.05
C ASN A 102 -19.58 -16.00 7.37
N ASN A 103 -19.14 -15.37 8.43
CA ASN A 103 -18.87 -15.98 9.75
C ASN A 103 -17.80 -17.08 9.76
N ALA A 104 -16.92 -17.15 8.76
CA ALA A 104 -15.85 -18.14 8.70
C ALA A 104 -14.90 -18.01 9.90
N LYS A 105 -14.53 -19.15 10.47
CA LYS A 105 -13.57 -19.27 11.58
C LYS A 105 -12.38 -20.09 11.15
N LEU A 106 -11.21 -19.76 11.68
CA LEU A 106 -10.00 -20.52 11.43
C LEU A 106 -10.09 -21.90 12.12
N PRO A 107 -9.85 -23.02 11.42
CA PRO A 107 -9.84 -24.35 12.03
C PRO A 107 -8.69 -24.51 13.05
N GLU A 108 -8.84 -25.48 13.97
CA GLU A 108 -7.78 -25.83 14.94
C GLU A 108 -6.54 -26.39 14.24
N VAL A 109 -6.75 -27.28 13.26
CA VAL A 109 -5.67 -27.90 12.48
C VAL A 109 -5.62 -27.26 11.10
N LEU A 110 -4.42 -26.85 10.72
CA LEU A 110 -4.14 -26.25 9.42
C LEU A 110 -3.16 -27.16 8.64
N GLU A 111 -3.42 -27.31 7.35
CA GLU A 111 -2.59 -28.08 6.43
C GLU A 111 -1.84 -27.14 5.47
N ASP A 112 -0.61 -27.48 5.14
CA ASP A 112 0.20 -26.72 4.22
C ASP A 112 -0.40 -26.71 2.80
N GLY A 113 -0.35 -25.56 2.15
CA GLY A 113 -0.90 -25.38 0.81
C GLY A 113 -2.43 -25.28 0.73
N VAL A 114 -3.15 -25.59 1.82
CA VAL A 114 -4.61 -25.42 1.90
C VAL A 114 -4.94 -23.96 2.14
N GLN A 115 -5.97 -23.47 1.48
CA GLN A 115 -6.49 -22.13 1.67
C GLN A 115 -7.58 -22.12 2.72
N TYR A 116 -7.54 -21.12 3.59
CA TYR A 116 -8.52 -20.91 4.65
C TYR A 116 -9.18 -19.53 4.53
N SER A 117 -10.44 -19.46 4.91
CA SER A 117 -11.15 -18.21 5.17
C SER A 117 -11.31 -18.08 6.68
N ALA A 118 -11.04 -16.89 7.21
CA ALA A 118 -11.06 -16.59 8.64
C ALA A 118 -11.57 -15.16 8.88
N GLY A 119 -11.60 -14.74 10.17
CA GLY A 119 -12.03 -13.39 10.52
C GLY A 119 -13.40 -13.05 9.99
N GLY A 120 -14.39 -13.93 10.18
CA GLY A 120 -15.74 -13.73 9.64
C GLY A 120 -15.80 -13.75 8.11
N GLY A 121 -14.79 -14.27 7.41
CA GLY A 121 -14.70 -14.29 5.96
C GLY A 121 -13.93 -13.10 5.34
N THR A 122 -13.46 -12.18 6.17
CA THR A 122 -12.73 -10.99 5.70
C THR A 122 -11.24 -11.23 5.48
N ILE A 123 -10.73 -12.40 5.87
CA ILE A 123 -9.33 -12.80 5.74
C ILE A 123 -9.24 -14.11 4.96
N LEU A 124 -8.36 -14.14 3.96
CA LEU A 124 -7.88 -15.35 3.31
C LEU A 124 -6.47 -15.66 3.83
N LEU A 125 -6.17 -16.94 4.05
CA LEU A 125 -4.87 -17.42 4.52
C LEU A 125 -4.43 -18.63 3.72
N LYS A 126 -3.14 -18.72 3.44
CA LYS A 126 -2.52 -19.90 2.84
C LYS A 126 -1.04 -19.96 3.22
N LYS A 127 -0.58 -21.14 3.65
CA LYS A 127 0.84 -21.38 3.77
C LYS A 127 1.41 -21.74 2.40
N VAL A 128 2.42 -21.00 1.96
CA VAL A 128 3.00 -21.16 0.62
C VAL A 128 4.49 -21.40 0.71
N LYS A 129 4.99 -22.20 -0.23
CA LYS A 129 6.42 -22.37 -0.44
C LYS A 129 6.91 -21.21 -1.30
N LEU A 130 7.83 -20.43 -0.75
CA LEU A 130 8.51 -19.30 -1.37
C LEU A 130 9.91 -19.71 -1.85
N PRO A 131 10.61 -18.92 -2.64
CA PRO A 131 12.00 -19.20 -3.01
C PRO A 131 12.88 -19.32 -1.76
N ASP A 132 13.82 -20.27 -1.78
CA ASP A 132 14.76 -20.46 -0.66
C ASP A 132 15.85 -19.38 -0.57
N TYR A 133 15.88 -18.46 -1.52
CA TYR A 133 16.90 -17.44 -1.62
C TYR A 133 16.38 -16.19 -2.35
N VAL A 134 16.34 -15.08 -1.65
CA VAL A 134 15.81 -13.79 -2.14
C VAL A 134 16.88 -12.73 -2.43
N LYS A 135 18.17 -13.00 -2.11
CA LYS A 135 19.26 -12.13 -2.52
C LYS A 135 19.25 -11.97 -4.04
N ASN A 136 19.58 -10.80 -4.52
CA ASN A 136 19.52 -10.47 -5.95
C ASN A 136 18.12 -10.64 -6.57
N ARG A 137 17.08 -10.34 -5.79
CA ARG A 137 15.71 -10.33 -6.25
C ARG A 137 15.00 -9.05 -5.83
N THR A 138 14.33 -8.41 -6.80
CA THR A 138 13.33 -7.40 -6.51
C THR A 138 11.99 -8.10 -6.40
N VAL A 139 11.30 -7.93 -5.27
CA VAL A 139 10.07 -8.64 -4.96
C VAL A 139 8.88 -7.70 -5.03
N PHE A 140 7.84 -8.12 -5.76
CA PHE A 140 6.56 -7.43 -5.84
C PHE A 140 5.42 -8.28 -5.33
N ALA A 141 4.51 -7.67 -4.56
CA ALA A 141 3.17 -8.19 -4.33
C ALA A 141 2.22 -7.58 -5.37
N GLU A 142 1.44 -8.41 -6.05
CA GLU A 142 0.45 -8.00 -7.04
C GLU A 142 -0.91 -8.57 -6.66
N VAL A 143 -1.90 -7.70 -6.48
CA VAL A 143 -3.30 -8.06 -6.19
C VAL A 143 -4.17 -7.60 -7.34
N VAL A 144 -5.01 -8.49 -7.85
CA VAL A 144 -6.13 -8.13 -8.72
C VAL A 144 -7.41 -8.34 -7.94
N GLN A 145 -8.18 -7.27 -7.74
CA GLN A 145 -9.41 -7.28 -6.96
C GLN A 145 -10.61 -6.92 -7.84
N TYR A 146 -11.70 -7.64 -7.63
CA TYR A 146 -13.01 -7.39 -8.23
C TYR A 146 -14.04 -7.20 -7.12
N SER A 147 -14.99 -6.26 -7.30
CA SER A 147 -16.18 -6.23 -6.45
C SER A 147 -17.17 -7.29 -6.92
N ASP A 148 -17.71 -8.09 -6.00
CA ASP A 148 -18.85 -9.01 -6.25
C ASP A 148 -20.17 -8.46 -5.74
N GLY A 149 -20.17 -7.24 -5.19
CA GLY A 149 -21.37 -6.56 -4.74
C GLY A 149 -21.15 -5.53 -3.65
N ASP A 150 -20.06 -5.63 -2.88
CA ASP A 150 -19.65 -4.54 -1.98
C ASP A 150 -19.18 -3.35 -2.80
N ALA A 151 -19.87 -2.23 -2.65
CA ALA A 151 -19.63 -1.02 -3.42
C ALA A 151 -18.73 -0.01 -2.69
N TYR A 152 -18.32 -0.31 -1.46
CA TYR A 152 -17.56 0.64 -0.64
C TYR A 152 -16.04 0.53 -0.83
N ASP A 153 -15.37 1.61 -0.53
CA ASP A 153 -13.91 1.76 -0.53
C ASP A 153 -13.28 1.14 0.73
N ARG A 154 -13.22 -0.17 0.75
CA ARG A 154 -12.76 -0.95 1.89
C ARG A 154 -11.24 -0.94 2.03
N THR A 155 -10.75 -0.88 3.26
CA THR A 155 -9.35 -1.16 3.56
C THR A 155 -9.01 -2.60 3.19
N GLY A 156 -8.01 -2.78 2.35
CA GLY A 156 -7.41 -4.05 2.01
C GLY A 156 -5.96 -4.12 2.46
N SER A 157 -5.49 -5.30 2.78
CA SER A 157 -4.10 -5.53 3.14
C SER A 157 -3.62 -6.91 2.73
N VAL A 158 -2.36 -6.99 2.29
CA VAL A 158 -1.62 -8.25 2.15
C VAL A 158 -0.59 -8.29 3.25
N PHE A 159 -0.48 -9.40 3.94
CA PHE A 159 0.43 -9.56 5.07
C PHE A 159 1.03 -10.97 5.14
N LEU A 160 2.16 -11.06 5.82
CA LEU A 160 2.81 -12.30 6.21
C LEU A 160 2.64 -12.50 7.72
N ILE A 161 2.41 -13.73 8.15
CA ILE A 161 2.36 -14.09 9.57
C ILE A 161 3.72 -14.67 9.98
N PRO A 162 4.51 -13.99 10.81
CA PRO A 162 5.73 -14.56 11.37
C PRO A 162 5.41 -15.72 12.32
N GLU A 163 6.18 -16.80 12.22
CA GLU A 163 6.08 -17.97 13.10
C GLU A 163 7.35 -18.18 13.93
N SER A 164 8.20 -17.15 14.08
CA SER A 164 9.48 -17.24 14.78
C SER A 164 9.37 -17.25 16.30
N LYS A 165 8.20 -16.96 16.84
CA LYS A 165 7.92 -16.87 18.29
C LYS A 165 6.88 -17.90 18.73
N ARG A 166 6.69 -18.01 20.04
CA ARG A 166 5.77 -18.97 20.65
C ARG A 166 4.31 -18.76 20.23
N LEU A 167 3.92 -17.50 20.05
CA LEU A 167 2.57 -17.08 19.64
C LEU A 167 2.64 -16.40 18.29
N SER A 168 1.61 -16.60 17.49
CA SER A 168 1.46 -15.99 16.17
C SER A 168 0.08 -15.34 16.01
N PHE A 169 -0.12 -14.67 14.91
CA PHE A 169 -1.42 -14.10 14.56
C PHE A 169 -2.51 -15.18 14.35
N LEU A 170 -2.13 -16.41 14.04
CA LEU A 170 -3.06 -17.54 13.99
C LEU A 170 -3.72 -17.79 15.37
N ASP A 171 -2.95 -17.62 16.45
CA ASP A 171 -3.48 -17.73 17.81
C ASP A 171 -4.45 -16.59 18.14
N ALA A 172 -4.14 -15.37 17.70
CA ALA A 172 -5.02 -14.21 17.88
C ALA A 172 -6.38 -14.38 17.19
N MET A 173 -6.39 -14.97 15.98
CA MET A 173 -7.62 -15.22 15.23
C MET A 173 -8.51 -16.31 15.86
N ARG A 174 -7.92 -17.24 16.61
CA ARG A 174 -8.64 -18.27 17.36
C ARG A 174 -9.17 -17.75 18.68
N ASP A 175 -8.35 -17.01 19.39
CA ASP A 175 -8.69 -16.41 20.68
C ASP A 175 -7.82 -15.18 20.95
N LEU A 176 -8.43 -14.00 20.95
CA LEU A 176 -7.77 -12.73 21.21
C LEU A 176 -6.97 -12.70 22.52
N LYS A 177 -7.47 -13.39 23.55
CA LYS A 177 -6.86 -13.38 24.89
C LYS A 177 -5.56 -14.17 24.98
N LYS A 178 -5.23 -14.98 23.95
CA LYS A 178 -3.97 -15.74 23.91
C LYS A 178 -2.76 -14.87 23.58
N VAL A 179 -2.96 -13.75 22.89
CA VAL A 179 -1.86 -12.89 22.46
C VAL A 179 -1.73 -11.67 23.37
N PRO A 180 -0.52 -11.06 23.44
CA PRO A 180 -0.29 -9.91 24.30
C PRO A 180 -1.25 -8.76 24.02
N SER A 181 -1.61 -8.04 25.09
CA SER A 181 -2.46 -6.85 24.99
C SER A 181 -1.63 -5.57 25.11
N PHE A 182 -2.09 -4.55 24.40
CA PHE A 182 -1.72 -3.15 24.59
C PHE A 182 -2.85 -2.48 25.38
N HIS A 183 -2.54 -2.01 26.58
CA HIS A 183 -3.52 -1.36 27.43
C HIS A 183 -3.56 0.14 27.13
N SER A 184 -4.74 0.68 26.89
CA SER A 184 -4.99 2.10 26.76
C SER A 184 -6.17 2.50 27.63
N GLU A 185 -5.98 3.44 28.55
CA GLU A 185 -6.90 4.02 29.54
C GLU A 185 -8.11 3.17 30.01
N LYS A 186 -8.89 2.59 29.11
CA LYS A 186 -10.15 1.90 29.40
C LYS A 186 -10.31 0.56 28.71
N MET A 187 -9.35 0.15 27.90
CA MET A 187 -9.52 -0.96 26.98
C MET A 187 -8.21 -1.67 26.68
N ASP A 188 -8.29 -2.99 26.57
CA ASP A 188 -7.19 -3.82 26.12
C ASP A 188 -7.34 -4.11 24.62
N TYR A 189 -6.29 -3.82 23.86
CA TYR A 189 -6.17 -4.15 22.45
C TYR A 189 -5.19 -5.30 22.31
N HIS A 190 -5.63 -6.39 21.69
CA HIS A 190 -4.82 -7.60 21.57
C HIS A 190 -4.05 -7.65 20.25
N GLY A 191 -2.81 -8.11 20.30
CA GLY A 191 -2.00 -8.40 19.11
C GLY A 191 -1.61 -7.18 18.27
N LEU A 192 -1.65 -5.95 18.82
CA LEU A 192 -1.26 -4.73 18.12
C LEU A 192 0.23 -4.46 18.11
N ILE A 193 0.97 -4.99 19.11
CA ILE A 193 2.41 -4.78 19.25
C ILE A 193 3.15 -6.10 19.36
N SER A 194 4.36 -6.13 18.82
CA SER A 194 5.27 -7.26 18.99
C SER A 194 5.85 -7.27 20.42
N THR A 195 6.08 -8.47 20.94
CA THR A 195 6.67 -8.70 22.25
C THR A 195 7.74 -9.79 22.17
N ALA A 196 8.33 -10.20 23.27
CA ALA A 196 9.26 -11.33 23.29
C ALA A 196 8.63 -12.65 22.81
N GLU A 197 7.30 -12.81 22.95
CA GLU A 197 6.58 -14.06 22.66
C GLU A 197 5.69 -14.02 21.41
N TYR A 198 5.49 -12.85 20.82
CA TYR A 198 4.55 -12.63 19.74
C TYR A 198 5.09 -11.62 18.73
N ASP A 199 4.93 -11.88 17.45
CA ASP A 199 5.11 -10.92 16.37
C ASP A 199 3.76 -10.56 15.73
N VAL A 200 3.57 -9.25 15.51
CA VAL A 200 2.42 -8.77 14.72
C VAL A 200 2.54 -9.24 13.26
N PRO A 201 1.42 -9.31 12.51
CA PRO A 201 1.47 -9.52 11.07
C PRO A 201 2.36 -8.47 10.39
N LEU A 202 3.27 -8.94 9.55
CA LEU A 202 4.10 -8.09 8.69
C LEU A 202 3.28 -7.64 7.50
N GLU A 203 2.87 -6.38 7.47
CA GLU A 203 2.11 -5.83 6.36
C GLU A 203 3.01 -5.61 5.14
N LEU A 204 2.68 -6.27 4.03
CA LEU A 204 3.39 -6.19 2.76
C LEU A 204 2.82 -5.08 1.88
N MET A 205 1.50 -4.92 1.86
CA MET A 205 0.80 -3.94 1.02
C MET A 205 -0.50 -3.52 1.68
N ARG A 206 -0.78 -2.21 1.70
CA ARG A 206 -2.10 -1.65 1.99
C ARG A 206 -2.71 -1.12 0.71
N PHE A 207 -3.98 -1.44 0.47
CA PHE A 207 -4.73 -0.95 -0.67
C PHE A 207 -6.17 -0.63 -0.29
N PHE A 208 -6.87 0.05 -1.16
CA PHE A 208 -8.29 0.39 -0.95
C PHE A 208 -9.10 0.00 -2.16
N THR A 209 -10.21 -0.68 -1.94
CA THR A 209 -11.10 -1.09 -3.05
C THR A 209 -11.72 0.13 -3.72
N GLY A 210 -12.10 0.00 -4.98
CA GLY A 210 -12.76 1.06 -5.71
C GLY A 210 -14.16 1.36 -5.16
N PHE A 211 -14.57 2.63 -5.17
CA PHE A 211 -15.87 3.07 -4.64
C PHE A 211 -16.95 3.09 -5.71
N GLY A 212 -18.00 2.33 -5.48
CA GLY A 212 -19.20 2.31 -6.31
C GLY A 212 -19.20 1.34 -7.47
N VAL A 213 -18.17 0.49 -7.60
CA VAL A 213 -18.08 -0.52 -8.65
C VAL A 213 -19.31 -1.44 -8.60
N ARG A 214 -19.90 -1.74 -9.77
CA ARG A 214 -21.13 -2.53 -9.97
C ARG A 214 -22.40 -2.00 -9.31
N LYS A 215 -22.31 -0.94 -8.51
CA LYS A 215 -23.48 -0.31 -7.89
C LYS A 215 -23.85 1.00 -8.57
N PHE A 216 -22.85 1.78 -9.00
CA PHE A 216 -23.04 3.12 -9.57
C PHE A 216 -22.59 3.25 -11.02
N ASN A 217 -22.17 2.15 -11.67
CA ASN A 217 -21.74 2.17 -13.08
C ASN A 217 -22.84 2.46 -14.09
N TYR A 218 -24.10 2.52 -13.67
CA TYR A 218 -25.21 2.86 -14.56
C TYR A 218 -25.21 4.34 -15.00
N ASN A 219 -24.57 5.22 -14.23
CA ASN A 219 -24.37 6.61 -14.61
C ASN A 219 -23.16 6.74 -15.53
N LYS A 220 -23.31 6.25 -16.75
CA LYS A 220 -22.22 6.31 -17.74
C LYS A 220 -22.00 7.73 -18.23
N VAL A 221 -20.80 8.23 -18.07
CA VAL A 221 -20.35 9.40 -18.83
C VAL A 221 -20.08 8.96 -20.27
N LYS A 222 -20.60 9.68 -21.27
CA LYS A 222 -20.46 9.31 -22.68
C LYS A 222 -18.99 9.17 -23.05
N GLY A 223 -18.61 7.99 -23.56
CA GLY A 223 -17.23 7.68 -23.92
C GLY A 223 -16.33 7.23 -22.77
N GLN A 224 -16.89 6.98 -21.58
CA GLN A 224 -16.17 6.47 -20.41
C GLN A 224 -16.63 5.05 -20.09
N ASP A 225 -15.71 4.11 -20.07
CA ASP A 225 -15.94 2.78 -19.53
C ASP A 225 -15.30 2.66 -18.13
N TRP A 226 -16.08 2.14 -17.18
CA TRP A 226 -15.61 1.86 -15.84
C TRP A 226 -14.93 0.50 -15.80
N VAL A 227 -13.79 0.42 -15.13
CA VAL A 227 -13.10 -0.87 -14.96
C VAL A 227 -13.78 -1.69 -13.85
N ASP A 228 -13.87 -2.99 -14.08
CA ASP A 228 -14.48 -3.93 -13.12
C ASP A 228 -13.47 -4.51 -12.12
N SER A 229 -12.17 -4.30 -12.37
CA SER A 229 -11.10 -4.78 -11.52
C SER A 229 -10.02 -3.74 -11.33
N VAL A 230 -9.33 -3.82 -10.19
CA VAL A 230 -8.18 -2.96 -9.88
C VAL A 230 -6.95 -3.83 -9.69
N LEU A 231 -5.85 -3.46 -10.34
CA LEU A 231 -4.52 -4.03 -10.12
C LEU A 231 -3.78 -3.14 -9.11
N TYR A 232 -3.44 -3.74 -7.97
CA TYR A 232 -2.57 -3.14 -6.97
C TYR A 232 -1.20 -3.80 -7.05
N LYS A 233 -0.15 -3.00 -7.06
CA LYS A 233 1.22 -3.48 -7.12
C LYS A 233 2.10 -2.70 -6.16
N MET A 234 2.86 -3.42 -5.34
CA MET A 234 3.76 -2.85 -4.36
C MET A 234 5.10 -3.58 -4.41
N GLU A 235 6.20 -2.83 -4.45
CA GLU A 235 7.53 -3.38 -4.20
C GLU A 235 7.68 -3.69 -2.71
N VAL A 236 8.04 -4.93 -2.40
CA VAL A 236 8.21 -5.43 -1.03
C VAL A 236 9.63 -5.94 -0.78
N THR A 237 10.57 -5.58 -1.65
CA THR A 237 12.00 -5.94 -1.55
C THR A 237 12.60 -5.64 -0.18
N PRO A 238 12.30 -4.52 0.49
CA PRO A 238 12.84 -4.25 1.82
C PRO A 238 12.42 -5.25 2.89
N LEU A 239 11.35 -6.04 2.64
CA LEU A 239 10.81 -7.06 3.53
C LEU A 239 11.17 -8.49 3.07
N ALA A 240 11.99 -8.62 2.02
CA ALA A 240 12.24 -9.88 1.32
C ALA A 240 12.88 -10.97 2.20
N GLU A 241 13.62 -10.60 3.27
CA GLU A 241 14.16 -11.55 4.25
C GLU A 241 13.07 -12.47 4.84
N LYS A 242 11.85 -11.98 4.97
CA LYS A 242 10.70 -12.77 5.45
C LYS A 242 9.94 -13.47 4.32
N LEU A 243 10.31 -13.22 3.06
CA LEU A 243 9.64 -13.76 1.88
C LEU A 243 10.46 -14.90 1.23
N GLU A 244 11.03 -15.77 2.05
CA GLU A 244 11.75 -16.98 1.64
C GLU A 244 11.31 -18.21 2.43
N GLY A 245 11.57 -19.41 1.91
CA GLY A 245 11.22 -20.68 2.55
C GLY A 245 9.71 -20.93 2.58
N GLU A 246 9.13 -21.16 3.74
CA GLU A 246 7.68 -21.37 3.92
C GLU A 246 7.09 -20.28 4.79
N ALA A 247 5.97 -19.70 4.38
CA ALA A 247 5.30 -18.65 5.14
C ALA A 247 3.78 -18.67 4.96
N TRP A 248 3.06 -18.27 6.01
CA TRP A 248 1.65 -17.93 5.92
C TRP A 248 1.49 -16.55 5.29
N ILE A 249 0.81 -16.49 4.16
CA ILE A 249 0.43 -15.24 3.50
C ILE A 249 -1.06 -15.05 3.67
N GLY A 250 -1.44 -13.85 4.11
CA GLY A 250 -2.81 -13.43 4.28
C GLY A 250 -3.20 -12.29 3.34
N ALA A 251 -4.48 -12.26 2.99
CA ALA A 251 -5.13 -11.11 2.35
C ALA A 251 -6.39 -10.75 3.14
N TYR A 252 -6.56 -9.46 3.41
CA TYR A 252 -7.67 -8.91 4.16
C TYR A 252 -8.41 -7.89 3.32
N ILE A 253 -9.76 -7.89 3.40
CA ILE A 253 -10.61 -6.78 2.97
C ILE A 253 -11.67 -6.60 4.05
N GLY A 254 -11.65 -5.45 4.75
CA GLY A 254 -12.57 -5.12 5.81
C GLY A 254 -13.96 -4.82 5.29
N ASN A 255 -14.82 -5.84 5.20
CA ASN A 255 -16.19 -5.69 4.69
C ASN A 255 -17.21 -6.41 5.56
N TRP A 256 -18.48 -5.98 5.43
CA TRP A 256 -19.65 -6.55 6.09
C TRP A 256 -20.68 -7.05 5.07
N ASP A 257 -20.30 -7.11 3.81
CA ASP A 257 -21.16 -7.51 2.71
C ASP A 257 -21.00 -9.01 2.42
N ALA A 258 -22.13 -9.74 2.35
CA ALA A 258 -22.12 -11.19 2.09
C ALA A 258 -21.70 -11.54 0.65
N LYS A 259 -21.74 -10.59 -0.30
CA LYS A 259 -21.22 -10.77 -1.66
C LYS A 259 -19.74 -10.39 -1.73
N GLY A 260 -19.35 -9.30 -1.06
CA GLY A 260 -17.97 -8.88 -0.88
C GLY A 260 -17.19 -8.65 -2.18
N HIS A 261 -16.05 -9.29 -2.25
CA HIS A 261 -15.06 -9.14 -3.32
C HIS A 261 -14.47 -10.48 -3.75
N ARG A 262 -13.79 -10.49 -4.89
CA ARG A 262 -12.86 -11.57 -5.31
C ARG A 262 -11.45 -11.01 -5.44
N LEU A 263 -10.48 -11.83 -5.09
CA LEU A 263 -9.07 -11.45 -5.04
C LEU A 263 -8.17 -12.53 -5.63
N SER A 264 -7.23 -12.10 -6.46
CA SER A 264 -6.06 -12.89 -6.85
C SER A 264 -4.82 -12.21 -6.30
N LEU A 265 -3.88 -12.98 -5.73
CA LEU A 265 -2.60 -12.50 -5.21
C LEU A 265 -1.46 -13.30 -5.78
N LYS A 266 -0.43 -12.62 -6.26
CA LYS A 266 0.83 -13.22 -6.71
C LYS A 266 2.01 -12.47 -6.06
N LEU A 267 3.04 -13.23 -5.71
CA LEU A 267 4.36 -12.67 -5.38
C LEU A 267 5.27 -12.92 -6.58
N LYS A 268 5.94 -11.86 -7.04
CA LYS A 268 6.86 -11.93 -8.19
C LYS A 268 8.26 -11.54 -7.77
N TYR A 269 9.21 -12.39 -8.10
CA TYR A 269 10.63 -12.23 -7.79
C TYR A 269 11.38 -12.02 -9.10
N TYR A 270 11.78 -10.79 -9.34
CA TYR A 270 12.56 -10.40 -10.52
C TYR A 270 14.04 -10.52 -10.23
N PRO A 271 14.87 -11.03 -11.16
CA PRO A 271 16.31 -10.98 -11.02
C PRO A 271 16.80 -9.53 -10.81
N ASP A 272 17.72 -9.34 -9.88
CA ASP A 272 18.33 -8.05 -9.60
C ASP A 272 19.84 -8.26 -9.38
N GLU A 273 20.66 -7.34 -9.87
CA GLU A 273 22.11 -7.38 -9.68
C GLU A 273 22.53 -6.82 -8.31
N GLU A 274 21.68 -6.03 -7.67
CA GLU A 274 21.93 -5.45 -6.37
C GLU A 274 21.61 -6.41 -5.23
N HIS A 275 22.55 -6.52 -4.29
CA HIS A 275 22.35 -7.27 -3.04
C HIS A 275 21.65 -6.40 -2.00
N ARG A 276 20.33 -6.40 -1.99
CA ARG A 276 19.51 -5.67 -1.01
C ARG A 276 19.00 -6.64 0.05
N VAL A 277 19.76 -6.86 1.09
CA VAL A 277 19.30 -7.65 2.25
C VAL A 277 19.18 -6.75 3.45
N TYR A 278 17.96 -6.68 3.98
CA TYR A 278 17.64 -5.99 5.22
C TYR A 278 17.16 -7.01 6.24
N ASN A 279 17.61 -6.89 7.47
CA ASN A 279 16.94 -7.56 8.58
C ASN A 279 15.61 -6.85 8.84
N THR A 280 14.60 -7.62 9.18
CA THR A 280 13.22 -7.15 9.27
C THR A 280 12.64 -7.53 10.62
N LEU A 281 12.19 -6.54 11.39
CA LEU A 281 11.57 -6.73 12.71
C LEU A 281 10.20 -6.02 12.74
N PRO A 282 9.08 -6.76 12.64
CA PRO A 282 7.75 -6.19 12.83
C PRO A 282 7.60 -5.65 14.24
N LEU A 283 7.10 -4.42 14.39
CA LEU A 283 6.97 -3.77 15.70
C LEU A 283 5.53 -3.61 16.13
N PHE A 284 4.68 -3.09 15.25
CA PHE A 284 3.26 -2.86 15.53
C PHE A 284 2.42 -2.91 14.27
N ASN A 285 1.14 -3.26 14.44
CA ASN A 285 0.14 -3.27 13.37
C ASN A 285 -1.25 -3.06 13.97
N THR A 286 -1.92 -1.96 13.62
CA THR A 286 -3.25 -1.59 14.11
C THR A 286 -4.34 -1.71 13.04
N VAL A 287 -4.08 -2.40 11.93
CA VAL A 287 -5.12 -2.72 10.94
C VAL A 287 -6.19 -3.60 11.57
N ASN A 288 -7.45 -3.38 11.23
CA ASN A 288 -8.62 -3.99 11.89
C ASN A 288 -8.83 -5.48 11.54
N TYR A 289 -7.77 -6.27 11.40
CA TYR A 289 -7.87 -7.71 11.07
C TYR A 289 -8.70 -8.51 12.07
N LEU A 290 -8.68 -8.12 13.34
CA LEU A 290 -9.32 -8.85 14.45
C LEU A 290 -10.69 -8.28 14.86
N GLU A 291 -11.25 -7.37 14.05
CA GLU A 291 -12.57 -6.79 14.32
C GLU A 291 -13.65 -7.88 14.45
N GLN A 292 -13.64 -8.85 13.55
CA GLN A 292 -14.59 -9.97 13.56
C GLN A 292 -14.34 -10.97 14.70
N ALA A 293 -13.19 -10.92 15.34
CA ALA A 293 -12.87 -11.65 16.55
C ALA A 293 -13.29 -10.90 17.83
N GLY A 294 -13.92 -9.73 17.68
CA GLY A 294 -14.43 -8.90 18.78
C GLY A 294 -13.46 -7.83 19.26
N GLN A 295 -12.34 -7.57 18.55
CA GLN A 295 -11.49 -6.44 18.85
C GLN A 295 -12.13 -5.15 18.36
N PRO A 296 -12.23 -4.11 19.22
CA PRO A 296 -12.70 -2.79 18.77
C PRO A 296 -11.65 -2.14 17.85
N TYR A 297 -12.08 -1.14 17.08
CA TYR A 297 -11.17 -0.29 16.34
C TYR A 297 -10.13 0.35 17.27
N PRO A 298 -8.88 0.54 16.83
CA PRO A 298 -7.83 1.18 17.62
C PRO A 298 -8.09 2.70 17.70
N ILE A 299 -8.98 3.10 18.60
CA ILE A 299 -9.44 4.49 18.77
C ILE A 299 -8.68 5.25 19.87
N PHE A 300 -7.61 4.69 20.39
CA PHE A 300 -6.88 5.23 21.56
C PHE A 300 -5.99 6.45 21.24
N MET A 301 -5.62 6.69 19.97
CA MET A 301 -4.66 7.74 19.59
C MET A 301 -5.09 9.16 20.01
N ARG A 302 -6.36 9.37 20.31
CA ARG A 302 -6.84 10.66 20.81
C ARG A 302 -6.34 11.00 22.21
N GLN A 303 -6.19 10.01 23.06
CA GLN A 303 -5.90 10.14 24.48
C GLN A 303 -4.52 9.60 24.86
N ASP A 304 -3.99 8.73 24.01
CA ASP A 304 -2.77 7.98 24.24
C ASP A 304 -1.88 7.95 22.99
N SER A 305 -0.74 7.32 23.11
CA SER A 305 0.21 7.04 22.01
C SER A 305 0.50 5.56 21.96
N LEU A 306 0.81 5.04 20.78
CA LEU A 306 1.33 3.68 20.66
C LEU A 306 2.81 3.67 20.94
N THR A 307 3.23 2.97 22.00
CA THR A 307 4.64 2.76 22.29
C THR A 307 4.96 1.26 22.27
N VAL A 308 5.98 0.88 21.50
CA VAL A 308 6.50 -0.47 21.44
C VAL A 308 7.97 -0.49 21.83
N LYS A 309 8.34 -1.46 22.67
CA LYS A 309 9.73 -1.74 23.04
C LYS A 309 10.24 -2.94 22.26
N PHE A 310 11.48 -2.89 21.84
CA PHE A 310 12.14 -3.99 21.13
C PHE A 310 13.60 -4.07 21.54
N THR A 311 14.21 -5.23 21.34
CA THR A 311 15.62 -5.46 21.69
C THR A 311 16.40 -5.86 20.45
N LEU A 312 17.49 -5.16 20.18
CA LEU A 312 18.46 -5.53 19.16
C LEU A 312 19.58 -6.36 19.81
N LYS A 313 19.80 -7.57 19.29
CA LYS A 313 20.90 -8.44 19.75
C LYS A 313 22.27 -7.93 19.32
N GLU A 314 22.30 -7.25 18.18
CA GLU A 314 23.50 -6.68 17.53
C GLU A 314 23.17 -5.26 17.03
N PRO A 315 24.17 -4.39 16.82
CA PRO A 315 23.96 -3.07 16.28
C PRO A 315 23.30 -3.11 14.90
N ALA A 316 22.31 -2.28 14.70
CA ALA A 316 21.61 -2.08 13.43
C ALA A 316 22.18 -0.87 12.68
N LYS A 317 22.58 -1.06 11.42
CA LYS A 317 23.08 0.00 10.56
C LYS A 317 22.03 0.49 9.60
N ASN A 318 22.01 1.82 9.36
CA ASN A 318 21.06 2.46 8.46
C ASN A 318 19.61 2.07 8.76
N ALA A 319 19.27 2.00 10.05
CA ALA A 319 17.94 1.60 10.49
C ALA A 319 16.88 2.57 9.97
N ARG A 320 15.78 2.02 9.49
CA ARG A 320 14.61 2.77 9.02
C ARG A 320 13.35 2.10 9.53
N LEU A 321 12.35 2.88 9.81
CA LEU A 321 11.01 2.37 10.02
C LEU A 321 10.27 2.38 8.67
N TYR A 322 9.90 1.20 8.18
CA TYR A 322 8.93 1.01 7.11
C TYR A 322 7.55 1.22 7.71
N TYR A 323 6.94 2.38 7.44
CA TYR A 323 5.75 2.86 8.13
C TYR A 323 4.60 3.07 7.15
N LEU A 324 3.50 2.34 7.34
CA LEU A 324 2.26 2.53 6.64
C LEU A 324 1.26 3.20 7.59
N THR A 325 0.59 4.25 7.14
CA THR A 325 -0.36 5.01 7.96
C THR A 325 -1.51 5.53 7.12
N THR A 326 -2.74 5.35 7.62
CA THR A 326 -3.96 5.89 7.01
C THR A 326 -4.98 6.24 8.08
N GLY A 327 -5.62 7.41 7.93
CA GLY A 327 -6.68 7.89 8.83
C GLY A 327 -8.06 7.60 8.28
N HIS A 328 -8.99 7.22 9.14
CA HIS A 328 -10.32 6.75 8.78
C HIS A 328 -11.38 7.29 9.72
N GLY A 329 -12.63 7.27 9.20
CA GLY A 329 -13.83 7.54 9.97
C GLY A 329 -14.10 9.02 10.24
N GLY A 330 -15.32 9.27 10.66
CA GLY A 330 -15.85 10.60 10.87
C GLY A 330 -16.12 11.37 9.57
N TRP A 331 -17.07 12.31 9.66
CA TRP A 331 -17.29 13.36 8.67
C TRP A 331 -16.91 14.69 9.33
N GLY A 332 -16.82 15.77 8.60
CA GLY A 332 -16.55 17.08 9.18
C GLY A 332 -15.23 17.15 9.94
N GLY A 333 -15.19 16.83 11.21
CA GLY A 333 -14.00 16.82 12.07
C GLY A 333 -13.21 15.51 12.08
N GLY A 334 -13.69 14.46 11.38
CA GLY A 334 -13.09 13.12 11.39
C GLY A 334 -11.76 13.01 10.65
N ASP A 335 -11.01 11.98 10.95
CA ASP A 335 -9.62 11.82 10.52
C ASP A 335 -9.46 11.41 9.05
N GLU A 336 -10.51 10.92 8.41
CA GLU A 336 -10.45 10.57 6.98
C GLU A 336 -10.22 11.79 6.10
N PHE A 337 -10.89 12.91 6.39
CA PHE A 337 -10.90 14.12 5.57
C PHE A 337 -10.23 15.33 6.24
N ASN A 338 -9.54 15.13 7.36
CA ASN A 338 -8.83 16.18 8.07
C ASN A 338 -7.38 15.82 8.30
N GLN A 339 -6.52 16.76 7.98
CA GLN A 339 -5.07 16.62 8.14
C GLN A 339 -4.69 16.45 9.61
N LYS A 340 -3.97 15.39 9.96
CA LYS A 340 -3.45 15.12 11.30
C LYS A 340 -1.97 14.77 11.20
N PRO A 341 -1.10 15.42 12.02
CA PRO A 341 0.30 15.07 12.04
C PRO A 341 0.51 13.71 12.69
N ASN A 342 1.35 12.89 12.07
CA ASN A 342 1.93 11.70 12.69
C ASN A 342 3.29 12.11 13.26
N THR A 343 3.49 11.97 14.56
CA THR A 343 4.76 12.28 15.24
C THR A 343 5.36 11.01 15.78
N LEU A 344 6.61 10.75 15.42
CA LEU A 344 7.35 9.56 15.80
C LEU A 344 8.54 9.91 16.69
N TYR A 345 8.76 9.07 17.69
CA TYR A 345 9.86 9.19 18.64
C TYR A 345 10.63 7.88 18.66
N LEU A 346 11.95 7.97 18.79
CA LEU A 346 12.87 6.87 19.09
C LEU A 346 13.47 7.12 20.46
N ASP A 347 13.34 6.19 21.39
CA ASP A 347 13.87 6.28 22.77
C ASP A 347 13.49 7.58 23.50
N GLY A 348 12.28 8.07 23.23
CA GLY A 348 11.75 9.32 23.78
C GLY A 348 12.12 10.59 23.00
N GLU A 349 13.10 10.51 22.09
CA GLU A 349 13.52 11.66 21.30
C GLU A 349 12.71 11.73 19.99
N LYS A 350 12.25 12.95 19.65
CA LYS A 350 11.45 13.17 18.44
C LYS A 350 12.30 12.97 17.18
N VAL A 351 11.89 12.03 16.32
CA VAL A 351 12.51 11.78 15.02
C VAL A 351 11.90 12.65 13.94
N ILE A 352 10.58 12.61 13.79
CA ILE A 352 9.86 13.31 12.71
C ILE A 352 8.43 13.65 13.14
N SER A 353 7.88 14.69 12.50
CA SER A 353 6.44 14.95 12.48
C SER A 353 6.05 15.35 11.07
N PHE A 354 5.08 14.69 10.47
CA PHE A 354 4.60 14.96 9.11
C PHE A 354 3.10 14.69 9.02
N VAL A 355 2.46 15.27 8.02
CA VAL A 355 1.03 15.06 7.75
C VAL A 355 0.91 14.09 6.58
N PRO A 356 0.46 12.84 6.81
CA PRO A 356 0.20 11.88 5.74
C PRO A 356 -1.10 12.28 5.02
N TRP A 357 -0.99 12.78 3.79
CA TRP A 357 -2.12 13.34 3.06
C TRP A 357 -2.02 13.08 1.56
N ARG A 358 -3.18 12.83 0.94
CA ARG A 358 -3.30 12.68 -0.52
C ARG A 358 -4.37 13.62 -1.04
N ASP A 359 -4.05 14.33 -2.12
CA ASP A 359 -4.92 15.27 -2.83
C ASP A 359 -5.15 14.88 -4.30
N ASP A 360 -4.69 13.69 -4.69
CA ASP A 360 -4.76 13.16 -6.03
C ASP A 360 -5.94 12.18 -6.26
N CYS A 361 -6.83 11.98 -5.29
CA CYS A 361 -7.89 10.98 -5.35
C CYS A 361 -8.83 11.15 -6.55
N GLY A 362 -9.11 12.38 -6.96
CA GLY A 362 -9.93 12.66 -8.15
C GLY A 362 -9.34 12.15 -9.47
N THR A 363 -8.06 11.77 -9.50
CA THR A 363 -7.43 11.20 -10.71
C THR A 363 -7.76 9.72 -10.93
N TYR A 364 -8.35 9.04 -9.94
CA TYR A 364 -8.66 7.61 -9.97
C TYR A 364 -10.12 7.31 -10.30
N ARG A 365 -10.80 8.20 -11.01
CA ARG A 365 -12.23 8.08 -11.35
C ARG A 365 -12.60 6.82 -12.12
N ASN A 366 -11.68 6.29 -12.95
CA ASN A 366 -11.92 5.07 -13.72
C ASN A 366 -12.18 3.84 -12.83
N TRP A 367 -11.69 3.85 -11.61
CA TRP A 367 -11.91 2.80 -10.60
C TRP A 367 -13.03 3.16 -9.61
N ASN A 368 -13.58 4.40 -9.68
CA ASN A 368 -14.51 4.96 -8.71
C ASN A 368 -15.76 5.53 -9.40
N PRO A 369 -16.70 4.69 -9.84
CA PRO A 369 -17.84 5.13 -10.65
C PRO A 369 -18.93 5.88 -9.89
N CYS A 370 -18.67 6.33 -8.65
CA CYS A 370 -19.57 7.17 -7.88
C CYS A 370 -19.59 8.63 -8.30
N SER A 371 -18.61 9.09 -9.05
CA SER A 371 -18.49 10.50 -9.40
C SER A 371 -19.76 11.00 -10.10
N GLY A 372 -20.29 12.12 -9.63
CA GLY A 372 -21.54 12.71 -10.13
C GLY A 372 -22.83 12.06 -9.61
N ASN A 373 -22.77 11.01 -8.78
CA ASN A 373 -23.94 10.32 -8.26
C ASN A 373 -24.52 10.92 -6.98
N PHE A 374 -23.85 11.87 -6.37
CA PHE A 374 -24.33 12.58 -5.18
C PHE A 374 -24.99 13.91 -5.56
N SER A 375 -25.89 14.40 -4.71
CA SER A 375 -26.68 15.61 -4.99
C SER A 375 -25.86 16.87 -5.22
N ASN A 376 -24.64 16.94 -4.67
CA ASN A 376 -23.70 18.04 -4.88
C ASN A 376 -22.80 17.86 -6.11
N GLY A 377 -22.98 16.79 -6.89
CA GLY A 377 -22.17 16.48 -8.07
C GLY A 377 -20.77 15.95 -7.77
N LEU A 378 -20.42 15.74 -6.50
CA LEU A 378 -19.13 15.22 -6.05
C LEU A 378 -19.31 13.82 -5.47
N SER A 379 -18.24 13.03 -5.53
CA SER A 379 -18.12 11.76 -4.81
C SER A 379 -17.10 11.91 -3.69
N SER A 380 -17.30 11.22 -2.57
CA SER A 380 -16.28 11.13 -1.52
C SER A 380 -14.96 10.57 -2.05
N SER A 381 -15.00 9.73 -3.09
CA SER A 381 -13.81 9.21 -3.76
C SER A 381 -12.94 10.27 -4.46
N ASP A 382 -13.50 11.45 -4.74
CA ASP A 382 -12.76 12.55 -5.36
C ASP A 382 -12.05 13.45 -4.30
N LEU A 383 -12.41 13.31 -3.02
CA LEU A 383 -11.92 14.17 -1.96
C LEU A 383 -10.52 13.77 -1.50
N SER A 384 -9.71 14.78 -1.18
CA SER A 384 -8.43 14.60 -0.48
C SER A 384 -8.64 13.94 0.87
N ARG A 385 -7.73 13.05 1.29
CA ARG A 385 -7.89 12.31 2.54
C ARG A 385 -6.55 11.82 3.13
N SER A 386 -6.63 11.26 4.32
CA SER A 386 -5.48 10.88 5.14
C SER A 386 -4.72 9.68 4.57
N ASN A 387 -3.89 9.96 3.57
CA ASN A 387 -2.89 9.07 2.95
C ASN A 387 -3.44 7.87 2.17
N TRP A 388 -4.69 7.93 1.69
CA TRP A 388 -5.25 6.88 0.84
C TRP A 388 -6.26 7.43 -0.17
N CYS A 389 -6.46 6.71 -1.27
CA CYS A 389 -7.54 6.97 -2.22
C CYS A 389 -8.18 5.65 -2.63
N PRO A 390 -9.51 5.61 -2.85
CA PRO A 390 -10.17 4.41 -3.37
C PRO A 390 -9.58 3.98 -4.71
N GLY A 391 -9.35 2.66 -4.86
CA GLY A 391 -8.74 2.08 -6.06
C GLY A 391 -7.22 2.18 -6.12
N THR A 392 -6.54 2.46 -5.00
CA THR A 392 -5.08 2.64 -4.98
C THR A 392 -4.39 1.90 -3.84
N VAL A 393 -3.07 1.82 -3.92
CA VAL A 393 -2.20 1.41 -2.81
C VAL A 393 -1.81 2.62 -1.96
N THR A 394 -1.47 2.38 -0.69
CA THR A 394 -0.77 3.35 0.17
C THR A 394 0.70 3.01 0.18
N ASN A 395 1.53 3.97 -0.23
CA ASN A 395 2.99 3.81 -0.19
C ASN A 395 3.51 3.90 1.24
N PRO A 396 4.52 3.10 1.61
CA PRO A 396 5.18 3.22 2.90
C PRO A 396 6.06 4.47 2.98
N GLU A 397 6.14 5.05 4.17
CA GLU A 397 7.13 6.04 4.54
C GLU A 397 8.37 5.34 5.09
N TYR A 398 9.56 5.72 4.58
CA TYR A 398 10.84 5.20 5.05
C TYR A 398 11.46 6.21 6.02
N ILE A 399 11.17 6.07 7.30
CA ILE A 399 11.62 7.00 8.32
C ILE A 399 13.01 6.60 8.81
N TYR A 400 14.00 7.43 8.51
CA TYR A 400 15.39 7.17 8.90
C TYR A 400 15.57 7.34 10.40
N LEU A 401 16.14 6.31 11.05
CA LEU A 401 16.39 6.24 12.48
C LEU A 401 17.88 6.31 12.82
N GLY A 402 18.75 6.24 11.80
CA GLY A 402 20.20 6.23 12.00
C GLY A 402 20.76 4.85 12.29
N ASP A 403 21.92 4.82 12.92
CA ASP A 403 22.53 3.60 13.46
C ASP A 403 22.05 3.40 14.90
N LEU A 404 21.59 2.18 15.21
CA LEU A 404 21.15 1.82 16.55
C LEU A 404 22.15 0.83 17.18
N GLU A 405 22.46 1.02 18.43
CA GLU A 405 23.32 0.10 19.17
C GLU A 405 22.55 -1.17 19.59
N ALA A 406 23.24 -2.21 20.01
CA ALA A 406 22.61 -3.37 20.61
C ALA A 406 22.00 -2.98 21.97
N GLY A 407 20.80 -3.48 22.24
CA GLY A 407 20.10 -3.15 23.50
C GLY A 407 18.61 -2.94 23.32
N GLU A 408 17.96 -2.42 24.35
CA GLU A 408 16.54 -2.09 24.35
C GLU A 408 16.32 -0.71 23.72
N HIS A 409 15.36 -0.65 22.82
CA HIS A 409 14.89 0.56 22.16
C HIS A 409 13.38 0.66 22.23
N SER A 410 12.85 1.85 21.95
CA SER A 410 11.41 2.09 21.87
C SER A 410 11.05 2.98 20.68
N ILE A 411 9.95 2.65 20.00
CA ILE A 411 9.29 3.55 19.02
C ILE A 411 7.96 3.98 19.63
N THR A 412 7.70 5.28 19.61
CA THR A 412 6.40 5.84 19.97
C THR A 412 5.79 6.57 18.78
N VAL A 413 4.53 6.27 18.48
CA VAL A 413 3.71 6.98 17.48
C VAL A 413 2.62 7.75 18.18
N LYS A 414 2.52 9.05 17.88
CA LYS A 414 1.51 9.95 18.42
C LYS A 414 0.75 10.64 17.28
N ILE A 415 -0.57 10.54 17.30
CA ILE A 415 -1.47 11.13 16.31
C ILE A 415 -2.60 11.83 17.07
N PRO A 416 -2.90 13.12 16.81
CA PRO A 416 -4.02 13.83 17.46
C PRO A 416 -5.35 13.41 16.80
N GLN A 417 -5.77 12.18 17.07
CA GLN A 417 -6.99 11.57 16.53
C GLN A 417 -8.22 12.41 16.85
N GLY A 418 -9.11 12.55 15.87
CA GLY A 418 -10.36 13.29 16.01
C GLY A 418 -11.37 12.62 16.92
N ALA A 419 -12.35 13.40 17.36
CA ALA A 419 -13.48 12.90 18.16
C ALA A 419 -14.41 12.03 17.32
N PRO A 420 -15.18 11.13 17.96
CA PRO A 420 -16.30 10.47 17.30
C PRO A 420 -17.33 11.49 16.80
N GLU A 421 -17.95 11.22 15.66
CA GLU A 421 -19.05 12.00 15.10
C GLU A 421 -20.28 11.11 14.89
N GLY A 422 -21.37 11.37 15.61
CA GLY A 422 -22.58 10.52 15.58
C GLY A 422 -22.24 9.07 15.97
N GLY A 423 -22.48 8.13 15.07
CA GLY A 423 -22.13 6.71 15.25
C GLY A 423 -20.78 6.30 14.67
N SER A 424 -19.97 7.25 14.18
CA SER A 424 -18.69 6.97 13.53
C SER A 424 -17.51 7.38 14.42
N ASN A 425 -16.52 6.50 14.56
CA ASN A 425 -15.27 6.78 15.24
C ASN A 425 -14.19 7.13 14.22
N SER A 426 -13.37 8.13 14.54
CA SER A 426 -12.07 8.28 13.91
C SER A 426 -11.12 7.20 14.41
N TYR A 427 -10.28 6.63 13.53
CA TYR A 427 -9.25 5.67 13.89
C TYR A 427 -8.10 5.69 12.89
N TRP A 428 -6.95 5.18 13.31
CA TRP A 428 -5.76 5.11 12.49
C TRP A 428 -5.30 3.67 12.31
N CYS A 429 -5.19 3.25 11.05
CA CYS A 429 -4.50 2.03 10.69
C CYS A 429 -3.02 2.35 10.47
N ILE A 430 -2.17 1.95 11.41
CA ILE A 430 -0.72 2.10 11.28
C ILE A 430 -0.05 0.75 11.38
N SER A 431 1.01 0.55 10.60
CA SER A 431 1.94 -0.56 10.78
C SER A 431 3.38 -0.07 10.67
N GLY A 432 4.24 -0.63 11.49
CA GLY A 432 5.65 -0.26 11.56
C GLY A 432 6.54 -1.49 11.63
N THR A 433 7.50 -1.55 10.72
CA THR A 433 8.51 -2.59 10.66
C THR A 433 9.88 -1.96 10.60
N LEU A 434 10.76 -2.32 11.54
CA LEU A 434 12.15 -1.90 11.50
C LEU A 434 12.87 -2.70 10.42
N ILE A 435 13.53 -1.99 9.51
CA ILE A 435 14.42 -2.55 8.49
C ILE A 435 15.82 -1.99 8.68
N TYR A 436 16.84 -2.85 8.65
CA TYR A 436 18.21 -2.44 8.90
C TYR A 436 19.22 -3.43 8.32
N SER A 437 20.48 -3.01 8.16
CA SER A 437 21.59 -3.89 7.79
C SER A 437 22.46 -4.21 9.02
N CYS A 438 23.04 -5.42 9.05
CA CYS A 438 24.05 -5.79 10.05
C CYS A 438 25.45 -5.47 9.55
N LYS A 439 26.39 -5.23 10.46
CA LYS A 439 27.80 -4.90 10.16
C LYS A 439 28.56 -5.97 9.33
N PHE A 440 28.03 -7.18 9.18
CA PHE A 440 28.80 -8.34 8.68
C PHE A 440 28.43 -8.83 7.27
N LEU A 441 27.67 -8.11 6.47
CA LEU A 441 27.33 -8.55 5.11
C LEU A 441 27.80 -7.56 4.02
N CYS A 442 29.10 -7.21 4.05
CA CYS A 442 29.85 -6.83 2.86
C CYS A 442 31.10 -7.70 2.79
N PRO A 443 31.13 -8.83 2.07
CA PRO A 443 32.38 -9.27 1.53
C PRO A 443 32.81 -8.17 0.55
N ALA A 444 33.90 -7.46 0.88
CA ALA A 444 34.55 -6.58 -0.06
C ALA A 444 34.84 -7.41 -1.32
N VAL A 445 34.20 -7.07 -2.42
CA VAL A 445 34.64 -7.53 -3.73
C VAL A 445 35.95 -6.79 -3.97
N SER A 446 37.09 -7.46 -3.73
CA SER A 446 38.36 -7.03 -4.23
C SER A 446 38.34 -7.18 -5.75
N TYR A 447 38.45 -6.05 -6.45
CA TYR A 447 38.75 -6.01 -7.88
C TYR A 447 40.20 -6.45 -8.12
#